data_36827fe4f81a9173500d5457c06a26d7
#
_entry.id   36827fe4f81a9173500d5457c06a26d7
#
_cell.length_a   1.000
_cell.length_b   1.000
_cell.length_c   1.000
_cell.angle_alpha   90.00
_cell.angle_beta   90.00
_cell.angle_gamma   90.00
#
_symmetry.space_group_name_H-M   'P 1'
#
loop_
_entity.id
_entity.type
_entity.pdbx_description
1 polymer ?
#
loop_
_entity_poly.entity_id
_entity_poly.type
_entity_poly.pdbx_seq_one_letter_code
_entity_poly.pdbx_strand_id
1 'polypeptide(L)'
;MSDQSTVVIIEDESAIAENLIHVLEMDGYHAAWFATAGEGLAFLQQNPAALLVLDVGLPDGNGFELCKTIREFSDIPIIFLTARSDEIDRVVGLEIGADDYVTKPFSPREMLARIKLRIKAKAPMMEHKPEPVAVPEQPQLNHDLVAQNFDYGIGGQMLGLTAVEFKILDKLISVSSNVLSREQLMVAADMAPEAAYERNIDTHIKAIRHKLKPFEMSERICTKRGFGYFYCIKGE
;
A
#
# COMPACT_ATOMS: atom_id res chain seq x y z
N MET A 1 19.24 -6.84 -24.17
CA MET A 1 17.81 -6.52 -24.33
C MET A 1 17.35 -6.19 -22.92
N SER A 2 16.97 -4.95 -22.65
CA SER A 2 16.47 -4.55 -21.32
C SER A 2 15.18 -5.31 -21.03
N ASP A 3 15.21 -6.06 -19.94
CA ASP A 3 14.06 -6.84 -19.45
C ASP A 3 12.99 -5.82 -18.99
N GLN A 4 12.11 -5.44 -19.91
CA GLN A 4 11.04 -4.48 -19.63
C GLN A 4 10.01 -5.14 -18.73
N SER A 5 9.80 -4.60 -17.54
CA SER A 5 8.81 -5.12 -16.60
C SER A 5 7.39 -5.02 -17.20
N THR A 6 6.68 -6.14 -17.26
CA THR A 6 5.32 -6.20 -17.82
C THR A 6 4.29 -5.85 -16.75
N VAL A 7 3.45 -4.85 -17.02
CA VAL A 7 2.26 -4.51 -16.25
C VAL A 7 1.03 -5.05 -16.98
N VAL A 8 0.29 -5.94 -16.33
CA VAL A 8 -0.96 -6.49 -16.87
C VAL A 8 -2.12 -5.59 -16.45
N ILE A 9 -3.03 -5.33 -17.38
CA ILE A 9 -4.27 -4.54 -17.16
C ILE A 9 -5.44 -5.43 -17.55
N ILE A 10 -6.38 -5.66 -16.64
CA ILE A 10 -7.65 -6.33 -16.91
C ILE A 10 -8.76 -5.32 -16.63
N GLU A 11 -9.32 -4.77 -17.70
CA GLU A 11 -10.26 -3.65 -17.70
C GLU A 11 -11.10 -3.69 -18.97
N ASP A 12 -12.42 -3.69 -18.86
CA ASP A 12 -13.32 -3.78 -20.03
C ASP A 12 -13.50 -2.44 -20.77
N GLU A 13 -13.30 -1.31 -20.10
CA GLU A 13 -13.37 0.01 -20.72
C GLU A 13 -12.07 0.35 -21.47
N SER A 14 -12.07 0.20 -22.80
CA SER A 14 -10.88 0.47 -23.64
C SER A 14 -10.30 1.87 -23.46
N ALA A 15 -11.14 2.88 -23.24
CA ALA A 15 -10.69 4.25 -23.03
C ALA A 15 -9.85 4.41 -21.74
N ILE A 16 -10.15 3.66 -20.69
CA ILE A 16 -9.37 3.63 -19.45
C ILE A 16 -8.05 2.89 -19.70
N ALA A 17 -8.13 1.72 -20.33
CA ALA A 17 -6.97 0.90 -20.64
C ALA A 17 -5.97 1.63 -21.53
N GLU A 18 -6.41 2.26 -22.62
CA GLU A 18 -5.56 3.03 -23.55
C GLU A 18 -4.80 4.17 -22.85
N ASN A 19 -5.47 4.89 -21.96
CA ASN A 19 -4.83 5.95 -21.17
C ASN A 19 -3.74 5.39 -20.22
N LEU A 20 -3.96 4.22 -19.63
CA LEU A 20 -2.96 3.56 -18.78
C LEU A 20 -1.81 3.01 -19.60
N ILE A 21 -2.09 2.34 -20.72
CA ILE A 21 -1.07 1.83 -21.65
C ILE A 21 -0.13 2.97 -22.06
N HIS A 22 -0.71 4.09 -22.51
CA HIS A 22 0.07 5.24 -22.97
C HIS A 22 1.06 5.74 -21.90
N VAL A 23 0.62 5.93 -20.66
CA VAL A 23 1.52 6.44 -19.61
C VAL A 23 2.54 5.40 -19.14
N LEU A 24 2.20 4.11 -19.17
CA LEU A 24 3.11 3.02 -18.84
C LEU A 24 4.23 2.87 -19.87
N GLU A 25 3.88 2.88 -21.16
CA GLU A 25 4.85 2.78 -22.25
C GLU A 25 5.79 4.00 -22.31
N MET A 26 5.27 5.20 -22.09
CA MET A 26 6.11 6.40 -21.98
C MET A 26 7.14 6.30 -20.85
N ASP A 27 6.87 5.54 -19.82
CA ASP A 27 7.73 5.35 -18.67
C ASP A 27 8.60 4.07 -18.75
N GLY A 28 8.53 3.37 -19.90
CA GLY A 28 9.39 2.23 -20.20
C GLY A 28 8.88 0.88 -19.72
N TYR A 29 7.62 0.76 -19.29
CA TYR A 29 6.97 -0.50 -18.99
C TYR A 29 6.38 -1.12 -20.27
N HIS A 30 6.27 -2.44 -20.30
CA HIS A 30 5.44 -3.14 -21.27
C HIS A 30 4.03 -3.31 -20.68
N ALA A 31 3.00 -2.84 -21.38
CA ALA A 31 1.61 -2.98 -20.95
C ALA A 31 0.91 -4.11 -21.74
N ALA A 32 0.34 -5.08 -21.03
CA ALA A 32 -0.48 -6.14 -21.62
C ALA A 32 -1.93 -5.96 -21.13
N TRP A 33 -2.84 -5.65 -22.07
CA TRP A 33 -4.25 -5.39 -21.77
C TRP A 33 -5.18 -6.52 -22.21
N PHE A 34 -6.15 -6.80 -21.35
CA PHE A 34 -7.21 -7.78 -21.57
C PHE A 34 -8.56 -7.20 -21.14
N ALA A 35 -9.61 -7.39 -21.95
CA ALA A 35 -10.94 -6.88 -21.67
C ALA A 35 -11.77 -7.82 -20.76
N THR A 36 -11.28 -9.03 -20.51
CA THR A 36 -11.99 -10.07 -19.75
C THR A 36 -11.10 -10.73 -18.69
N ALA A 37 -11.73 -11.20 -17.61
CA ALA A 37 -11.05 -11.96 -16.55
C ALA A 37 -10.38 -13.24 -17.10
N GLY A 38 -11.08 -13.97 -17.98
CA GLY A 38 -10.60 -15.22 -18.53
C GLY A 38 -9.33 -15.07 -19.37
N GLU A 39 -9.27 -14.07 -20.25
CA GLU A 39 -8.08 -13.81 -21.08
C GLU A 39 -6.88 -13.38 -20.23
N GLY A 40 -7.11 -12.46 -19.28
CA GLY A 40 -6.07 -11.99 -18.37
C GLY A 40 -5.52 -13.10 -17.48
N LEU A 41 -6.38 -13.98 -16.95
CA LEU A 41 -5.97 -15.14 -16.16
C LEU A 41 -5.11 -16.12 -17.00
N ALA A 42 -5.55 -16.44 -18.20
CA ALA A 42 -4.81 -17.32 -19.10
C ALA A 42 -3.41 -16.76 -19.42
N PHE A 43 -3.30 -15.45 -19.61
CA PHE A 43 -2.00 -14.80 -19.80
C PHE A 43 -1.11 -14.89 -18.56
N LEU A 44 -1.64 -14.56 -17.38
CA LEU A 44 -0.89 -14.58 -16.12
C LEU A 44 -0.39 -15.96 -15.70
N GLN A 45 -1.09 -17.03 -16.10
CA GLN A 45 -0.65 -18.41 -15.87
C GLN A 45 0.56 -18.82 -16.71
N GLN A 46 0.81 -18.13 -17.82
CA GLN A 46 1.85 -18.49 -18.78
C GLN A 46 3.00 -17.47 -18.83
N ASN A 47 2.79 -16.26 -18.36
CA ASN A 47 3.73 -15.16 -18.49
C ASN A 47 4.00 -14.49 -17.15
N PRO A 48 5.26 -14.14 -16.85
CA PRO A 48 5.58 -13.36 -15.67
C PRO A 48 5.05 -11.94 -15.84
N ALA A 49 4.52 -11.39 -14.75
CA ALA A 49 4.10 -9.98 -14.67
C ALA A 49 4.72 -9.32 -13.44
N ALA A 50 5.05 -8.04 -13.58
CA ALA A 50 5.58 -7.24 -12.49
C ALA A 50 4.47 -6.70 -11.58
N LEU A 51 3.27 -6.46 -12.15
CA LEU A 51 2.10 -5.97 -11.44
C LEU A 51 0.84 -6.20 -12.28
N LEU A 52 -0.29 -6.37 -11.59
CA LEU A 52 -1.63 -6.44 -12.17
C LEU A 52 -2.45 -5.21 -11.74
N VAL A 53 -3.04 -4.53 -12.72
CA VAL A 53 -4.15 -3.59 -12.53
C VAL A 53 -5.44 -4.33 -12.89
N LEU A 54 -6.40 -4.40 -11.97
CA LEU A 54 -7.57 -5.27 -12.09
C LEU A 54 -8.86 -4.50 -11.79
N ASP A 55 -9.76 -4.41 -12.78
CA ASP A 55 -11.11 -3.92 -12.50
C ASP A 55 -11.93 -4.94 -11.70
N VAL A 56 -12.70 -4.42 -10.76
CA VAL A 56 -13.64 -5.23 -9.96
C VAL A 56 -14.85 -5.63 -10.78
N GLY A 57 -15.32 -4.78 -11.69
CA GLY A 57 -16.56 -4.93 -12.46
C GLY A 57 -16.35 -5.46 -13.86
N LEU A 58 -15.82 -6.66 -14.03
CA LEU A 58 -15.58 -7.26 -15.35
C LEU A 58 -16.83 -7.92 -15.94
N PRO A 59 -16.96 -7.96 -17.29
CA PRO A 59 -18.15 -8.49 -17.95
C PRO A 59 -18.35 -10.00 -17.77
N ASP A 60 -17.28 -10.73 -17.54
CA ASP A 60 -17.26 -12.20 -17.43
C ASP A 60 -16.99 -12.69 -16.00
N GLY A 61 -16.88 -11.80 -15.02
CA GLY A 61 -16.62 -12.20 -13.63
C GLY A 61 -16.43 -11.03 -12.66
N ASN A 62 -16.16 -11.38 -11.41
CA ASN A 62 -15.86 -10.44 -10.35
C ASN A 62 -14.34 -10.39 -10.11
N GLY A 63 -13.75 -9.20 -10.17
CA GLY A 63 -12.31 -9.00 -9.96
C GLY A 63 -11.82 -9.51 -8.60
N PHE A 64 -12.64 -9.50 -7.56
CA PHE A 64 -12.26 -10.05 -6.26
C PHE A 64 -12.09 -11.58 -6.30
N GLU A 65 -12.97 -12.29 -7.00
CA GLU A 65 -12.82 -13.74 -7.17
C GLU A 65 -11.62 -14.09 -8.06
N LEU A 66 -11.39 -13.30 -9.10
CA LEU A 66 -10.19 -13.43 -9.92
C LEU A 66 -8.90 -13.22 -9.11
N CYS A 67 -8.88 -12.23 -8.22
CA CYS A 67 -7.75 -11.99 -7.32
C CYS A 67 -7.45 -13.20 -6.44
N LYS A 68 -8.47 -13.83 -5.83
CA LYS A 68 -8.31 -15.06 -5.04
C LYS A 68 -7.68 -16.17 -5.87
N THR A 69 -8.18 -16.38 -7.09
CA THR A 69 -7.64 -17.40 -8.00
C THR A 69 -6.19 -17.11 -8.36
N ILE A 70 -5.83 -15.85 -8.62
CA ILE A 70 -4.44 -15.47 -8.92
C ILE A 70 -3.54 -15.70 -7.69
N ARG A 71 -4.01 -15.44 -6.48
CA ARG A 71 -3.26 -15.65 -5.24
C ARG A 71 -2.94 -17.13 -4.96
N GLU A 72 -3.65 -18.07 -5.59
CA GLU A 72 -3.32 -19.51 -5.48
C GLU A 72 -1.98 -19.87 -6.15
N PHE A 73 -1.51 -19.07 -7.12
CA PHE A 73 -0.29 -19.36 -7.87
C PHE A 73 0.69 -18.20 -8.00
N SER A 74 0.31 -16.98 -7.59
CA SER A 74 1.14 -15.77 -7.79
C SER A 74 0.97 -14.73 -6.68
N ASP A 75 2.10 -14.20 -6.22
CA ASP A 75 2.17 -13.07 -5.27
C ASP A 75 2.41 -11.73 -5.98
N ILE A 76 2.12 -11.60 -7.27
CA ILE A 76 2.30 -10.31 -7.97
C ILE A 76 1.52 -9.20 -7.27
N PRO A 77 2.02 -7.97 -7.21
CA PRO A 77 1.25 -6.85 -6.70
C PRO A 77 -0.02 -6.66 -7.52
N ILE A 78 -1.16 -6.46 -6.83
CA ILE A 78 -2.47 -6.23 -7.47
C ILE A 78 -3.02 -4.89 -7.00
N ILE A 79 -3.36 -4.02 -7.95
CA ILE A 79 -4.07 -2.77 -7.73
C ILE A 79 -5.47 -2.91 -8.29
N PHE A 80 -6.50 -2.82 -7.44
CA PHE A 80 -7.88 -2.80 -7.90
C PHE A 80 -8.28 -1.45 -8.48
N LEU A 81 -9.05 -1.50 -9.57
CA LEU A 81 -9.84 -0.39 -10.09
C LEU A 81 -11.31 -0.64 -9.79
N THR A 82 -12.06 0.40 -9.45
CA THR A 82 -13.49 0.27 -9.18
C THR A 82 -14.23 1.58 -9.39
N ALA A 83 -15.44 1.47 -9.91
CA ALA A 83 -16.38 2.59 -9.96
C ALA A 83 -17.10 2.81 -8.63
N ARG A 84 -16.99 1.86 -7.69
CA ARG A 84 -17.68 1.92 -6.40
C ARG A 84 -16.79 2.58 -5.35
N SER A 85 -17.35 3.63 -4.75
CA SER A 85 -16.76 4.31 -3.58
C SER A 85 -17.14 3.61 -2.26
N ASP A 86 -17.84 2.48 -2.31
CA ASP A 86 -18.32 1.80 -1.11
C ASP A 86 -17.13 1.24 -0.31
N GLU A 87 -17.03 1.72 0.90
CA GLU A 87 -15.98 1.38 1.87
C GLU A 87 -15.90 -0.14 2.14
N ILE A 88 -17.02 -0.84 2.03
CA ILE A 88 -17.11 -2.29 2.19
C ILE A 88 -16.31 -3.01 1.10
N ASP A 89 -16.40 -2.58 -0.15
CA ASP A 89 -15.67 -3.19 -1.26
C ASP A 89 -14.15 -2.95 -1.13
N ARG A 90 -13.76 -1.80 -0.56
CA ARG A 90 -12.36 -1.46 -0.31
C ARG A 90 -11.74 -2.32 0.81
N VAL A 91 -12.47 -2.54 1.90
CA VAL A 91 -12.03 -3.40 3.01
C VAL A 91 -11.95 -4.85 2.56
N VAL A 92 -12.96 -5.33 1.84
CA VAL A 92 -12.99 -6.69 1.27
C VAL A 92 -11.84 -6.90 0.28
N GLY A 93 -11.54 -5.93 -0.57
CA GLY A 93 -10.43 -6.02 -1.54
C GLY A 93 -9.05 -6.16 -0.87
N LEU A 94 -8.82 -5.45 0.23
CA LEU A 94 -7.57 -5.53 0.99
C LEU A 94 -7.46 -6.82 1.81
N GLU A 95 -8.58 -7.33 2.36
CA GLU A 95 -8.62 -8.63 3.05
C GLU A 95 -8.37 -9.81 2.11
N ILE A 96 -8.76 -9.69 0.83
CA ILE A 96 -8.54 -10.70 -0.22
C ILE A 96 -7.08 -10.75 -0.69
N GLY A 97 -6.25 -9.75 -0.34
CA GLY A 97 -4.83 -9.73 -0.63
C GLY A 97 -4.43 -8.78 -1.77
N ALA A 98 -5.22 -7.75 -2.04
CA ALA A 98 -4.78 -6.65 -2.90
C ALA A 98 -3.77 -5.75 -2.20
N ASP A 99 -2.86 -5.19 -2.97
CA ASP A 99 -1.81 -4.29 -2.47
C ASP A 99 -2.24 -2.82 -2.48
N ASP A 100 -3.19 -2.46 -3.34
CA ASP A 100 -3.76 -1.11 -3.42
C ASP A 100 -5.16 -1.11 -4.05
N TYR A 101 -5.86 0.02 -3.92
CA TYR A 101 -7.21 0.21 -4.37
C TYR A 101 -7.41 1.64 -4.90
N VAL A 102 -7.91 1.79 -6.13
CA VAL A 102 -8.09 3.08 -6.78
C VAL A 102 -9.51 3.21 -7.30
N THR A 103 -10.19 4.29 -6.94
CA THR A 103 -11.56 4.57 -7.41
C THR A 103 -11.53 5.32 -8.74
N LYS A 104 -12.43 4.93 -9.65
CA LYS A 104 -12.71 5.65 -10.89
C LYS A 104 -13.62 6.87 -10.60
N PRO A 105 -13.37 8.06 -11.19
CA PRO A 105 -12.28 8.37 -12.12
C PRO A 105 -10.96 8.67 -11.39
N PHE A 106 -9.84 8.28 -11.99
CA PHE A 106 -8.50 8.51 -11.46
C PHE A 106 -7.60 9.21 -12.48
N SER A 107 -6.49 9.77 -12.00
CA SER A 107 -5.47 10.33 -12.88
C SER A 107 -4.52 9.21 -13.34
N PRO A 108 -4.27 9.03 -14.67
CA PRO A 108 -3.28 8.06 -15.16
C PRO A 108 -1.88 8.26 -14.57
N ARG A 109 -1.49 9.51 -14.29
CA ARG A 109 -0.21 9.82 -13.62
C ARG A 109 -0.16 9.37 -12.16
N GLU A 110 -1.27 9.48 -11.46
CA GLU A 110 -1.40 8.96 -10.09
C GLU A 110 -1.29 7.45 -10.09
N MET A 111 -2.00 6.78 -11.00
CA MET A 111 -1.91 5.34 -11.16
C MET A 111 -0.48 4.87 -11.46
N LEU A 112 0.22 5.54 -12.39
CA LEU A 112 1.61 5.25 -12.69
C LEU A 112 2.53 5.37 -11.44
N ALA A 113 2.32 6.41 -10.61
CA ALA A 113 3.08 6.56 -9.37
C ALA A 113 2.83 5.40 -8.39
N ARG A 114 1.59 4.95 -8.26
CA ARG A 114 1.21 3.80 -7.42
C ARG A 114 1.83 2.50 -7.95
N ILE A 115 1.76 2.26 -9.26
CA ILE A 115 2.37 1.11 -9.93
C ILE A 115 3.88 1.05 -9.64
N LYS A 116 4.60 2.16 -9.82
CA LYS A 116 6.04 2.25 -9.53
C LYS A 116 6.37 1.90 -8.08
N LEU A 117 5.58 2.41 -7.14
CA LEU A 117 5.77 2.12 -5.71
C LEU A 117 5.63 0.62 -5.42
N ARG A 118 4.62 -0.04 -6.01
CA ARG A 118 4.36 -1.47 -5.79
C ARG A 118 5.41 -2.37 -6.45
N ILE A 119 5.81 -2.05 -7.67
CA ILE A 119 6.89 -2.80 -8.36
C ILE A 119 8.22 -2.66 -7.60
N LYS A 120 8.56 -1.44 -7.16
CA LYS A 120 9.79 -1.19 -6.39
C LYS A 120 9.80 -1.93 -5.05
N ALA A 121 8.66 -2.01 -4.37
CA ALA A 121 8.54 -2.71 -3.09
C ALA A 121 8.78 -4.23 -3.22
N LYS A 122 8.54 -4.82 -4.41
CA LYS A 122 8.72 -6.25 -4.66
C LYS A 122 10.05 -6.63 -5.31
N ALA A 123 10.79 -5.66 -5.86
CA ALA A 123 12.12 -5.95 -6.40
C ALA A 123 13.00 -6.51 -5.28
N PRO A 124 13.61 -7.72 -5.43
CA PRO A 124 14.59 -8.17 -4.46
C PRO A 124 15.66 -7.08 -4.36
N MET A 125 15.93 -6.60 -3.16
CA MET A 125 17.06 -5.73 -2.90
C MET A 125 18.30 -6.51 -3.35
N MET A 126 18.78 -6.28 -4.58
CA MET A 126 20.17 -6.58 -4.90
C MET A 126 20.98 -5.77 -3.89
N GLU A 127 21.76 -6.48 -3.08
CA GLU A 127 22.73 -5.90 -2.18
C GLU A 127 23.66 -4.97 -2.99
N HIS A 128 23.21 -3.75 -3.19
CA HIS A 128 24.12 -2.67 -3.44
C HIS A 128 24.70 -2.31 -2.08
N LYS A 129 25.87 -2.87 -1.80
CA LYS A 129 26.75 -2.36 -0.77
C LYS A 129 26.90 -0.86 -1.08
N PRO A 130 26.34 0.07 -0.29
CA PRO A 130 26.48 1.47 -0.59
C PRO A 130 27.95 1.85 -0.36
N GLU A 131 28.62 2.33 -1.41
CA GLU A 131 29.79 3.20 -1.20
C GLU A 131 29.31 4.39 -0.37
N PRO A 132 30.10 4.86 0.59
CA PRO A 132 29.68 5.91 1.51
C PRO A 132 29.61 7.26 0.78
N VAL A 133 28.46 7.57 0.20
CA VAL A 133 28.12 8.96 -0.15
C VAL A 133 27.71 9.62 1.16
N ALA A 134 28.45 10.63 1.57
CA ALA A 134 28.17 11.45 2.74
C ALA A 134 26.77 12.09 2.58
N VAL A 135 25.75 11.46 3.17
CA VAL A 135 24.43 12.03 3.40
C VAL A 135 24.59 12.95 4.61
N PRO A 136 24.09 14.21 4.60
CA PRO A 136 24.12 15.04 5.79
C PRO A 136 23.41 14.28 6.92
N GLU A 137 24.09 14.16 8.05
CA GLU A 137 23.60 13.52 9.26
C GLU A 137 22.27 14.14 9.68
N GLN A 138 21.17 13.44 9.36
CA GLN A 138 19.91 13.67 10.06
C GLN A 138 20.09 13.14 11.48
N PRO A 139 19.59 13.84 12.52
CA PRO A 139 19.74 13.38 13.90
C PRO A 139 19.22 11.95 13.99
N GLN A 140 20.09 11.03 14.40
CA GLN A 140 19.74 9.63 14.61
C GLN A 140 18.70 9.58 15.73
N LEU A 141 17.43 9.56 15.33
CA LEU A 141 16.35 9.20 16.22
C LEU A 141 16.55 7.71 16.55
N ASN A 142 16.84 7.40 17.82
CA ASN A 142 16.93 6.04 18.32
C ASN A 142 15.56 5.35 18.23
N HIS A 143 15.18 4.97 17.00
CA HIS A 143 14.04 4.11 16.76
C HIS A 143 14.54 2.67 16.74
N ASP A 144 14.18 1.90 17.75
CA ASP A 144 14.37 0.44 17.74
C ASP A 144 13.48 -0.24 16.69
N LEU A 145 12.66 0.56 15.98
CA LEU A 145 11.74 0.18 14.91
C LEU A 145 12.41 0.33 13.54
N VAL A 146 12.48 -0.76 12.79
CA VAL A 146 12.98 -0.78 11.42
C VAL A 146 11.81 -1.04 10.48
N ALA A 147 11.54 -0.09 9.57
CA ALA A 147 10.50 -0.24 8.56
C ALA A 147 10.95 -1.21 7.47
N GLN A 148 10.16 -2.25 7.21
CA GLN A 148 10.34 -3.20 6.12
C GLN A 148 9.00 -3.58 5.52
N ASN A 149 8.87 -3.54 4.16
CA ASN A 149 7.70 -4.04 3.44
C ASN A 149 6.34 -3.56 4.00
N PHE A 150 6.19 -2.26 4.27
CA PHE A 150 4.98 -1.67 4.88
C PHE A 150 4.63 -2.27 6.26
N ASP A 151 5.61 -2.73 6.99
CA ASP A 151 5.51 -3.13 8.38
C ASP A 151 6.72 -2.62 9.15
N TYR A 152 6.65 -2.67 10.46
CA TYR A 152 7.77 -2.34 11.33
C TYR A 152 8.26 -3.60 12.04
N GLY A 153 9.57 -3.77 12.10
CA GLY A 153 10.24 -4.86 12.83
C GLY A 153 11.01 -4.35 14.03
N ILE A 154 11.06 -5.16 15.07
CA ILE A 154 11.84 -4.94 16.29
C ILE A 154 12.66 -6.20 16.55
N GLY A 155 13.99 -6.06 16.59
CA GLY A 155 14.87 -7.21 16.83
C GLY A 155 14.74 -8.33 15.80
N GLY A 156 14.34 -7.99 14.56
CA GLY A 156 14.13 -8.97 13.48
C GLY A 156 12.74 -9.61 13.45
N GLN A 157 11.85 -9.29 14.38
CA GLN A 157 10.46 -9.75 14.39
C GLN A 157 9.52 -8.64 13.88
N MET A 158 8.71 -8.94 12.88
CA MET A 158 7.73 -8.01 12.31
C MET A 158 6.51 -7.86 13.21
N LEU A 159 5.91 -6.66 13.23
CA LEU A 159 4.72 -6.34 14.04
C LEU A 159 3.43 -6.89 13.44
N GLY A 160 3.40 -7.22 12.15
CA GLY A 160 2.22 -7.68 11.44
C GLY A 160 1.15 -6.57 11.33
N LEU A 161 1.57 -5.36 10.93
CA LEU A 161 0.68 -4.21 10.80
C LEU A 161 -0.19 -4.34 9.54
N THR A 162 -1.45 -3.93 9.65
CA THR A 162 -2.26 -3.67 8.45
C THR A 162 -1.75 -2.41 7.74
N ALA A 163 -2.10 -2.23 6.46
CA ALA A 163 -1.69 -1.05 5.70
C ALA A 163 -2.08 0.29 6.37
N VAL A 164 -3.27 0.34 6.98
CA VAL A 164 -3.76 1.50 7.74
C VAL A 164 -2.93 1.72 9.00
N GLU A 165 -2.69 0.67 9.77
CA GLU A 165 -1.87 0.74 11.00
C GLU A 165 -0.43 1.15 10.70
N PHE A 166 0.14 0.63 9.61
CA PHE A 166 1.47 1.04 9.15
C PHE A 166 1.52 2.53 8.84
N LYS A 167 0.60 3.06 8.02
CA LYS A 167 0.54 4.49 7.67
C LYS A 167 0.37 5.38 8.89
N ILE A 168 -0.46 4.98 9.86
CA ILE A 168 -0.66 5.71 11.11
C ILE A 168 0.64 5.71 11.92
N LEU A 169 1.27 4.57 12.12
CA LEU A 169 2.49 4.46 12.91
C LEU A 169 3.65 5.19 12.24
N ASP A 170 3.82 5.03 10.93
CA ASP A 170 4.84 5.71 10.12
C ASP A 170 4.70 7.23 10.21
N LYS A 171 3.47 7.75 10.10
CA LYS A 171 3.20 9.17 10.27
C LYS A 171 3.53 9.67 11.67
N LEU A 172 3.19 8.93 12.70
CA LEU A 172 3.51 9.28 14.09
C LEU A 172 5.02 9.31 14.34
N ILE A 173 5.76 8.35 13.77
CA ILE A 173 7.22 8.27 13.88
C ILE A 173 7.89 9.40 13.11
N SER A 174 7.45 9.68 11.87
CA SER A 174 8.06 10.70 10.99
C SER A 174 7.99 12.12 11.55
N VAL A 175 7.02 12.40 12.42
CA VAL A 175 6.84 13.71 13.09
C VAL A 175 6.91 13.57 14.61
N SER A 176 7.74 12.64 15.08
CA SER A 176 7.88 12.32 16.51
C SER A 176 7.92 13.55 17.40
N SER A 177 7.32 13.43 18.60
CA SER A 177 7.07 14.50 19.58
C SER A 177 6.00 15.54 19.16
N ASN A 178 5.56 15.58 17.91
CA ASN A 178 4.44 16.45 17.49
C ASN A 178 3.10 15.73 17.65
N VAL A 179 2.14 16.44 18.25
CA VAL A 179 0.78 15.90 18.41
C VAL A 179 0.02 16.01 17.09
N LEU A 180 -0.43 14.86 16.59
CA LEU A 180 -1.30 14.76 15.42
C LEU A 180 -2.76 14.59 15.84
N SER A 181 -3.65 15.38 15.24
CA SER A 181 -5.09 15.22 15.43
C SER A 181 -5.58 13.91 14.78
N ARG A 182 -6.79 13.45 15.14
CA ARG A 182 -7.42 12.30 14.51
C ARG A 182 -7.59 12.50 13.01
N GLU A 183 -8.03 13.70 12.59
CA GLU A 183 -8.16 14.07 11.18
C GLU A 183 -6.82 13.97 10.42
N GLN A 184 -5.73 14.45 11.00
CA GLN A 184 -4.40 14.35 10.38
C GLN A 184 -3.95 12.91 10.22
N LEU A 185 -4.27 12.04 11.18
CA LEU A 185 -3.97 10.60 11.10
C LEU A 185 -4.87 9.90 10.08
N MET A 186 -6.14 10.32 9.95
CA MET A 186 -7.05 9.82 8.92
C MET A 186 -6.53 10.16 7.51
N VAL A 187 -6.15 11.40 7.29
CA VAL A 187 -5.55 11.85 6.02
C VAL A 187 -4.26 11.06 5.72
N ALA A 188 -3.41 10.86 6.72
CA ALA A 188 -2.17 10.09 6.55
C ALA A 188 -2.42 8.61 6.23
N ALA A 189 -3.55 8.06 6.69
CA ALA A 189 -3.98 6.69 6.42
C ALA A 189 -4.84 6.55 5.14
N ASP A 190 -5.00 7.63 4.36
CA ASP A 190 -5.89 7.72 3.19
C ASP A 190 -7.36 7.39 3.52
N MET A 191 -7.81 7.75 4.71
CA MET A 191 -9.18 7.56 5.16
C MET A 191 -9.99 8.83 4.88
N ALA A 192 -11.26 8.68 4.44
CA ALA A 192 -12.14 9.83 4.21
C ALA A 192 -12.47 10.57 5.53
N PRO A 193 -12.49 11.92 5.54
CA PRO A 193 -12.70 12.71 6.75
C PRO A 193 -14.19 12.83 7.12
N GLU A 194 -14.89 11.73 7.36
CA GLU A 194 -16.26 11.75 7.86
C GLU A 194 -16.28 11.50 9.37
N ALA A 195 -17.13 12.25 10.11
CA ALA A 195 -17.16 12.23 11.58
C ALA A 195 -17.43 10.85 12.22
N ALA A 196 -17.96 9.88 11.46
CA ALA A 196 -18.14 8.52 11.90
C ALA A 196 -16.79 7.77 12.06
N TYR A 197 -15.71 8.23 11.42
CA TYR A 197 -14.41 7.55 11.34
C TYR A 197 -13.39 8.02 12.38
N GLU A 198 -13.61 9.12 13.08
CA GLU A 198 -12.70 9.54 14.16
C GLU A 198 -12.54 8.45 15.23
N ARG A 199 -13.60 7.67 15.49
CA ARG A 199 -13.56 6.51 16.39
C ARG A 199 -12.72 5.35 15.86
N ASN A 200 -12.55 5.24 14.55
CA ASN A 200 -11.73 4.20 13.93
C ASN A 200 -10.24 4.42 14.21
N ILE A 201 -9.77 5.68 14.23
CA ILE A 201 -8.37 5.98 14.60
C ILE A 201 -8.04 5.46 16.00
N ASP A 202 -8.93 5.66 16.97
CA ASP A 202 -8.72 5.17 18.34
C ASP A 202 -8.62 3.63 18.38
N THR A 203 -9.37 2.95 17.51
CA THR A 203 -9.32 1.49 17.35
C THR A 203 -7.98 1.05 16.76
N HIS A 204 -7.51 1.70 15.69
CA HIS A 204 -6.21 1.41 15.09
C HIS A 204 -5.05 1.69 16.06
N ILE A 205 -5.09 2.81 16.77
CA ILE A 205 -4.09 3.12 17.82
C ILE A 205 -4.07 2.03 18.90
N LYS A 206 -5.24 1.53 19.32
CA LYS A 206 -5.32 0.42 20.28
C LYS A 206 -4.71 -0.86 19.72
N ALA A 207 -4.97 -1.19 18.45
CA ALA A 207 -4.41 -2.35 17.78
C ALA A 207 -2.89 -2.24 17.65
N ILE A 208 -2.37 -1.09 17.22
CA ILE A 208 -0.93 -0.84 17.13
C ILE A 208 -0.26 -0.98 18.50
N ARG A 209 -0.82 -0.37 19.55
CA ARG A 209 -0.31 -0.53 20.92
C ARG A 209 -0.28 -1.99 21.37
N HIS A 210 -1.31 -2.77 21.01
CA HIS A 210 -1.34 -4.19 21.32
C HIS A 210 -0.21 -4.95 20.64
N LYS A 211 0.08 -4.64 19.37
CA LYS A 211 1.20 -5.24 18.60
C LYS A 211 2.57 -4.81 19.11
N LEU A 212 2.69 -3.61 19.66
CA LEU A 212 3.91 -3.10 20.30
C LEU A 212 4.14 -3.63 21.72
N LYS A 213 3.10 -4.16 22.39
CA LYS A 213 3.15 -4.61 23.78
C LYS A 213 4.20 -5.70 24.05
N PRO A 214 4.36 -6.75 23.19
CA PRO A 214 5.38 -7.79 23.40
C PRO A 214 6.82 -7.25 23.42
N PHE A 215 7.04 -6.06 22.86
CA PHE A 215 8.34 -5.40 22.76
C PHE A 215 8.52 -4.28 23.80
N GLU A 216 7.60 -4.17 24.77
CA GLU A 216 7.58 -3.10 25.78
C GLU A 216 7.53 -1.68 25.19
N MET A 217 7.00 -1.54 23.97
CA MET A 217 6.94 -0.27 23.23
C MET A 217 5.51 0.31 23.12
N SER A 218 4.52 -0.29 23.76
CA SER A 218 3.13 0.20 23.72
C SER A 218 2.98 1.64 24.23
N GLU A 219 3.84 2.08 25.13
CA GLU A 219 3.84 3.43 25.70
C GLU A 219 4.46 4.50 24.80
N ARG A 220 5.12 4.07 23.69
CA ARG A 220 5.68 5.01 22.70
C ARG A 220 4.60 5.79 21.96
N ILE A 221 3.38 5.27 21.84
CA ILE A 221 2.25 6.02 21.31
C ILE A 221 1.50 6.66 22.47
N CYS A 222 1.69 7.96 22.63
CA CYS A 222 1.11 8.75 23.71
C CYS A 222 -0.19 9.42 23.27
N THR A 223 -1.11 9.65 24.22
CA THR A 223 -2.37 10.36 23.98
C THR A 223 -2.32 11.73 24.65
N LYS A 224 -2.55 12.80 23.91
CA LYS A 224 -2.82 14.12 24.45
C LYS A 224 -4.33 14.37 24.45
N ARG A 225 -4.95 14.30 25.62
CA ARG A 225 -6.42 14.41 25.75
C ARG A 225 -6.93 15.67 25.07
N GLY A 226 -7.96 15.52 24.22
CA GLY A 226 -8.58 16.60 23.46
C GLY A 226 -7.82 17.02 22.20
N PHE A 227 -6.57 16.58 21.98
CA PHE A 227 -5.74 17.00 20.85
C PHE A 227 -5.42 15.87 19.87
N GLY A 228 -5.11 14.64 20.36
CA GLY A 228 -4.77 13.54 19.49
C GLY A 228 -3.65 12.64 20.04
N TYR A 229 -2.76 12.19 19.16
CA TYR A 229 -1.72 11.20 19.45
C TYR A 229 -0.35 11.69 18.98
N PHE A 230 0.70 11.19 19.61
CA PHE A 230 2.09 11.47 19.23
C PHE A 230 3.00 10.28 19.60
N TYR A 231 4.14 10.19 18.93
CA TYR A 231 5.13 9.18 19.21
C TYR A 231 6.18 9.75 20.17
N CYS A 232 6.38 9.09 21.32
CA CYS A 232 7.38 9.45 22.32
C CYS A 232 8.69 8.69 22.06
N ILE A 233 9.80 9.42 21.92
CA ILE A 233 11.14 8.84 21.91
C ILE A 233 11.58 8.66 23.37
N LYS A 234 12.12 7.48 23.73
CA LYS A 234 12.65 7.26 25.10
C LYS A 234 13.81 8.21 25.34
N GLY A 235 13.64 9.19 26.21
CA GLY A 235 14.72 10.12 26.59
C GLY A 235 14.30 11.56 26.88
N GLU A 236 12.99 11.90 26.74
CA GLU A 236 12.44 13.18 27.23
C GLU A 236 11.46 12.96 28.36
#